data_36c561f8923a351607583e798db6c4bf
#
_entry.id   36c561f8923a351607583e798db6c4bf
#
_cell.length_a   1.000
_cell.length_b   1.000
_cell.length_c   1.000
_cell.angle_alpha   90.00
_cell.angle_beta   90.00
_cell.angle_gamma   90.00
#
_symmetry.space_group_name_H-M   'P 1'
#
loop_
_entity.id
_entity.type
_entity.pdbx_description
1 polymer ?
#
loop_
_entity_poly.entity_id
_entity_poly.type
_entity_poly.pdbx_seq_one_letter_code
_entity_poly.pdbx_strand_id
1 'polypeptide(L)'
;IIGHIGSGKSTIAKLMNGLLAAEQGDIYVDGELLTDESVWDIRRKIGMVFQNPENQFVGTTVRDDVAFGMENSGFPREVMIERIDDALKAVNMMEYIETEPHRLSGGQKQRVAIAGIIALQPKLIILDEATVMLDPIGRKEIMQTINELRRKENLSLIMVTHDLEEIIQADHVIVLNEGEIWAQGSPQDILLHGNALKEIGLDIPFTIELAKRLASKDIQ
;
A
#
# COMPACT_ATOMS: atom_id res chain seq x y z
N ILE A 1 -8.84 -0.79 1.10
CA ILE A 1 -9.50 -0.79 2.43
C ILE A 1 -9.61 0.65 2.89
N ILE A 2 -10.82 1.09 3.25
CA ILE A 2 -11.09 2.44 3.73
C ILE A 2 -11.84 2.41 5.07
N GLY A 3 -11.90 3.54 5.79
CA GLY A 3 -12.57 3.69 7.06
C GLY A 3 -12.03 4.90 7.82
N HIS A 4 -12.74 5.36 8.86
CA HIS A 4 -12.25 6.47 9.69
C HIS A 4 -11.01 6.07 10.52
N ILE A 5 -10.38 7.04 11.17
CA ILE A 5 -9.24 6.80 12.07
C ILE A 5 -9.70 5.88 13.21
N GLY A 6 -8.94 4.83 13.49
CA GLY A 6 -9.28 3.84 14.54
C GLY A 6 -10.23 2.72 14.10
N SER A 7 -10.68 2.67 12.83
CA SER A 7 -11.58 1.60 12.35
C SER A 7 -10.93 0.22 12.17
N GLY A 8 -9.62 0.08 12.41
CA GLY A 8 -8.92 -1.21 12.35
C GLY A 8 -8.14 -1.50 11.05
N LYS A 9 -8.07 -0.57 10.10
CA LYS A 9 -7.39 -0.75 8.79
C LYS A 9 -5.95 -1.24 8.90
N SER A 10 -5.11 -0.49 9.62
CA SER A 10 -3.68 -0.85 9.80
C SER A 10 -3.53 -2.11 10.65
N THR A 11 -4.48 -2.42 11.51
CA THR A 11 -4.50 -3.68 12.28
C THR A 11 -4.70 -4.86 11.33
N ILE A 12 -5.67 -4.80 10.42
CA ILE A 12 -5.89 -5.84 9.41
C ILE A 12 -4.66 -5.99 8.50
N ALA A 13 -4.07 -4.89 8.05
CA ALA A 13 -2.85 -4.93 7.24
C ALA A 13 -1.69 -5.66 7.94
N LYS A 14 -1.51 -5.40 9.24
CA LYS A 14 -0.50 -6.07 10.08
C LYS A 14 -0.82 -7.54 10.36
N LEU A 15 -2.10 -7.89 10.52
CA LEU A 15 -2.54 -9.27 10.67
C LEU A 15 -2.25 -10.08 9.41
N MET A 16 -2.53 -9.54 8.22
CA MET A 16 -2.25 -10.21 6.93
C MET A 16 -0.77 -10.55 6.74
N ASN A 17 0.13 -9.72 7.26
CA ASN A 17 1.58 -9.93 7.17
C ASN A 17 2.17 -10.64 8.41
N GLY A 18 1.32 -11.13 9.32
CA GLY A 18 1.77 -11.81 10.53
C GLY A 18 2.57 -10.94 11.50
N LEU A 19 2.46 -9.60 11.40
CA LEU A 19 3.06 -8.67 12.38
C LEU A 19 2.25 -8.60 13.68
N LEU A 20 0.98 -9.00 13.61
CA LEU A 20 0.10 -9.23 14.74
C LEU A 20 -0.47 -10.63 14.62
N ALA A 21 -0.66 -11.30 15.75
CA ALA A 21 -1.36 -12.57 15.81
C ALA A 21 -2.88 -12.33 15.91
N ALA A 22 -3.67 -13.12 15.17
CA ALA A 22 -5.11 -13.11 15.32
C ALA A 22 -5.49 -13.83 16.64
N GLU A 23 -6.37 -13.21 17.42
CA GLU A 23 -6.88 -13.85 18.65
C GLU A 23 -7.89 -14.97 18.33
N GLN A 24 -8.61 -14.84 17.21
CA GLN A 24 -9.59 -15.82 16.73
C GLN A 24 -9.63 -15.81 15.22
N GLY A 25 -10.01 -16.96 14.63
CA GLY A 25 -10.13 -17.14 13.19
C GLY A 25 -8.79 -17.44 12.52
N ASP A 26 -8.85 -17.74 11.23
CA ASP A 26 -7.71 -18.14 10.40
C ASP A 26 -7.44 -17.10 9.33
N ILE A 27 -6.16 -16.89 9.00
CA ILE A 27 -5.73 -16.02 7.92
C ILE A 27 -5.06 -16.86 6.85
N TYR A 28 -5.54 -16.76 5.62
CA TYR A 28 -4.97 -17.46 4.47
C TYR A 28 -4.37 -16.43 3.49
N VAL A 29 -3.15 -16.69 3.06
CA VAL A 29 -2.46 -15.89 2.03
C VAL A 29 -2.04 -16.83 0.90
N ASP A 30 -2.55 -16.56 -0.30
CA ASP A 30 -2.29 -17.40 -1.47
C ASP A 30 -2.62 -18.90 -1.21
N GLY A 31 -3.71 -19.15 -0.45
CA GLY A 31 -4.16 -20.49 -0.07
C GLY A 31 -3.39 -21.16 1.08
N GLU A 32 -2.37 -20.51 1.63
CA GLU A 32 -1.55 -21.00 2.74
C GLU A 32 -2.00 -20.37 4.06
N LEU A 33 -2.26 -21.21 5.07
CA LEU A 33 -2.64 -20.76 6.41
C LEU A 33 -1.45 -20.07 7.10
N LEU A 34 -1.68 -18.88 7.64
CA LEU A 34 -0.69 -18.13 8.41
C LEU A 34 -0.56 -18.76 9.81
N THR A 35 0.60 -19.35 10.07
CA THR A 35 0.99 -19.95 11.36
C THR A 35 2.41 -19.51 11.72
N ASP A 36 2.88 -19.87 12.90
CA ASP A 36 4.28 -19.60 13.31
C ASP A 36 5.30 -20.30 12.39
N GLU A 37 4.94 -21.45 11.81
CA GLU A 37 5.81 -22.17 10.88
C GLU A 37 5.81 -21.54 9.47
N SER A 38 4.66 -21.08 8.98
CA SER A 38 4.50 -20.55 7.60
C SER A 38 4.77 -19.05 7.48
N VAL A 39 4.83 -18.32 8.59
CA VAL A 39 4.90 -16.84 8.60
C VAL A 39 6.06 -16.28 7.77
N TRP A 40 7.21 -16.94 7.77
CA TRP A 40 8.38 -16.49 7.00
C TRP A 40 8.19 -16.69 5.49
N ASP A 41 7.55 -17.78 5.07
CA ASP A 41 7.24 -18.03 3.66
C ASP A 41 6.14 -17.08 3.17
N ILE A 42 5.16 -16.80 4.00
CA ILE A 42 4.11 -15.80 3.73
C ILE A 42 4.71 -14.38 3.61
N ARG A 43 5.61 -13.99 4.53
CA ARG A 43 6.28 -12.67 4.47
C ARG A 43 7.14 -12.48 3.22
N ARG A 44 7.68 -13.54 2.63
CA ARG A 44 8.36 -13.46 1.33
C ARG A 44 7.41 -13.18 0.17
N LYS A 45 6.12 -13.52 0.32
CA LYS A 45 5.08 -13.27 -0.69
C LYS A 45 4.45 -11.89 -0.54
N ILE A 46 4.59 -11.24 0.63
CA ILE A 46 3.94 -9.96 0.94
C ILE A 46 5.00 -8.88 1.16
N GLY A 47 4.93 -7.82 0.38
CA GLY A 47 5.64 -6.58 0.67
C GLY A 47 4.72 -5.60 1.40
N MET A 48 5.16 -4.99 2.49
CA MET A 48 4.37 -4.01 3.23
C MET A 48 5.12 -2.70 3.39
N VAL A 49 4.47 -1.59 3.03
CA VAL A 49 4.96 -0.23 3.25
C VAL A 49 4.06 0.47 4.25
N PHE A 50 4.66 1.01 5.31
CA PHE A 50 3.94 1.69 6.39
C PHE A 50 3.80 3.20 6.12
N GLN A 51 2.88 3.83 6.83
CA GLN A 51 2.62 5.27 6.77
C GLN A 51 3.85 6.11 7.09
N ASN A 52 4.62 5.72 8.12
CA ASN A 52 5.84 6.44 8.51
C ASN A 52 7.08 5.63 8.09
N PRO A 53 7.83 6.07 7.07
CA PRO A 53 9.01 5.38 6.60
C PRO A 53 10.20 5.49 7.55
N GLU A 54 10.23 6.44 8.50
CA GLU A 54 11.40 6.69 9.33
C GLU A 54 11.83 5.50 10.19
N ASN A 55 10.87 4.67 10.59
CA ASN A 55 11.10 3.48 11.41
C ASN A 55 11.40 2.22 10.59
N GLN A 56 11.52 2.33 9.25
CA GLN A 56 11.72 1.19 8.37
C GLN A 56 13.18 1.06 7.90
N PHE A 57 13.97 2.12 7.99
CA PHE A 57 15.36 2.13 7.52
C PHE A 57 16.31 1.43 8.48
N VAL A 58 17.09 0.51 7.94
CA VAL A 58 18.14 -0.24 8.65
C VAL A 58 19.49 -0.14 7.95
N GLY A 59 19.52 0.18 6.65
CA GLY A 59 20.72 0.33 5.84
C GLY A 59 21.50 1.61 6.16
N THR A 60 22.82 1.58 5.96
CA THR A 60 23.67 2.76 6.07
C THR A 60 23.54 3.67 4.85
N THR A 61 23.24 3.11 3.70
CA THR A 61 22.94 3.82 2.45
C THR A 61 21.58 3.39 1.92
N VAL A 62 21.04 4.14 0.96
CA VAL A 62 19.82 3.75 0.23
C VAL A 62 20.00 2.39 -0.45
N ARG A 63 21.16 2.11 -1.02
CA ARG A 63 21.52 0.80 -1.59
C ARG A 63 21.35 -0.31 -0.57
N ASP A 64 21.98 -0.15 0.60
CA ASP A 64 21.98 -1.17 1.66
C ASP A 64 20.57 -1.41 2.18
N ASP A 65 19.78 -0.36 2.27
CA ASP A 65 18.40 -0.46 2.75
C ASP A 65 17.50 -1.23 1.78
N VAL A 66 17.59 -0.93 0.47
CA VAL A 66 16.85 -1.67 -0.57
C VAL A 66 17.36 -3.12 -0.68
N ALA A 67 18.66 -3.38 -0.45
CA ALA A 67 19.25 -4.72 -0.45
C ALA A 67 18.76 -5.57 0.72
N PHE A 68 18.49 -4.98 1.88
CA PHE A 68 18.26 -5.67 3.15
C PHE A 68 17.19 -6.77 3.08
N GLY A 69 16.05 -6.49 2.45
CA GLY A 69 14.98 -7.49 2.30
C GLY A 69 15.39 -8.67 1.42
N MET A 70 16.17 -8.41 0.37
CA MET A 70 16.65 -9.45 -0.54
C MET A 70 17.78 -10.29 0.09
N GLU A 71 18.67 -9.67 0.88
CA GLU A 71 19.71 -10.38 1.63
C GLU A 71 19.07 -11.37 2.62
N ASN A 72 18.07 -10.91 3.39
CA ASN A 72 17.32 -11.77 4.31
C ASN A 72 16.55 -12.89 3.61
N SER A 73 16.23 -12.71 2.34
CA SER A 73 15.56 -13.72 1.51
C SER A 73 16.53 -14.62 0.76
N GLY A 74 17.86 -14.41 0.91
CA GLY A 74 18.91 -15.24 0.32
C GLY A 74 19.09 -15.06 -1.19
N PHE A 75 18.81 -13.88 -1.74
CA PHE A 75 19.02 -13.61 -3.17
C PHE A 75 20.51 -13.57 -3.53
N PRO A 76 20.91 -14.10 -4.71
CA PRO A 76 22.26 -13.96 -5.22
C PRO A 76 22.63 -12.49 -5.43
N ARG A 77 23.90 -12.15 -5.17
CA ARG A 77 24.41 -10.77 -5.25
C ARG A 77 24.17 -10.11 -6.62
N GLU A 78 24.37 -10.86 -7.70
CA GLU A 78 24.20 -10.36 -9.07
C GLU A 78 22.74 -9.94 -9.32
N VAL A 79 21.78 -10.76 -8.84
CA VAL A 79 20.35 -10.49 -8.93
C VAL A 79 19.97 -9.25 -8.09
N MET A 80 20.56 -9.12 -6.89
CA MET A 80 20.30 -7.96 -6.03
C MET A 80 20.73 -6.66 -6.69
N ILE A 81 21.95 -6.62 -7.28
CA ILE A 81 22.46 -5.40 -7.94
C ILE A 81 21.50 -4.94 -9.04
N GLU A 82 21.08 -5.84 -9.92
CA GLU A 82 20.15 -5.52 -11.01
C GLU A 82 18.80 -5.01 -10.48
N ARG A 83 18.22 -5.71 -9.50
CA ARG A 83 16.91 -5.36 -8.94
C ARG A 83 16.91 -4.06 -8.13
N ILE A 84 18.01 -3.75 -7.41
CA ILE A 84 18.18 -2.48 -6.71
C ILE A 84 18.16 -1.32 -7.70
N ASP A 85 18.97 -1.44 -8.76
CA ASP A 85 19.06 -0.39 -9.78
C ASP A 85 17.72 -0.15 -10.46
N ASP A 86 17.01 -1.22 -10.83
CA ASP A 86 15.71 -1.11 -11.49
C ASP A 86 14.65 -0.55 -10.56
N ALA A 87 14.60 -1.00 -9.31
CA ALA A 87 13.66 -0.48 -8.32
C ALA A 87 13.89 1.00 -8.02
N LEU A 88 15.14 1.43 -7.83
CA LEU A 88 15.48 2.83 -7.58
C LEU A 88 15.20 3.74 -8.78
N LYS A 89 15.43 3.25 -10.01
CA LYS A 89 15.02 3.97 -11.24
C LYS A 89 13.51 4.12 -11.31
N ALA A 90 12.75 3.07 -11.01
CA ALA A 90 11.29 3.06 -11.07
C ALA A 90 10.64 4.10 -10.13
N VAL A 91 11.29 4.43 -9.02
CA VAL A 91 10.81 5.44 -8.05
C VAL A 91 11.55 6.77 -8.13
N ASN A 92 12.39 7.00 -9.16
CA ASN A 92 13.20 8.22 -9.36
C ASN A 92 14.16 8.51 -8.17
N MET A 93 14.81 7.49 -7.62
CA MET A 93 15.74 7.60 -6.49
C MET A 93 17.16 7.14 -6.80
N MET A 94 17.49 6.85 -8.06
CA MET A 94 18.80 6.32 -8.45
C MET A 94 19.96 7.27 -8.10
N GLU A 95 19.77 8.58 -8.17
CA GLU A 95 20.79 9.58 -7.81
C GLU A 95 21.16 9.58 -6.33
N TYR A 96 20.26 9.02 -5.47
CA TYR A 96 20.45 8.94 -4.01
C TYR A 96 20.98 7.62 -3.54
N ILE A 97 21.38 6.70 -4.43
CA ILE A 97 21.73 5.31 -4.12
C ILE A 97 22.81 5.17 -3.02
N GLU A 98 23.79 6.09 -2.98
CA GLU A 98 24.86 6.12 -1.97
C GLU A 98 24.56 7.12 -0.82
N THR A 99 23.36 7.71 -0.80
CA THR A 99 22.98 8.67 0.24
C THR A 99 22.55 7.93 1.50
N GLU A 100 22.91 8.49 2.65
CA GLU A 100 22.45 8.00 3.95
C GLU A 100 20.96 8.32 4.13
N PRO A 101 20.10 7.35 4.54
CA PRO A 101 18.64 7.55 4.62
C PRO A 101 18.20 8.74 5.47
N HIS A 102 18.93 9.09 6.52
CA HIS A 102 18.58 10.22 7.37
C HIS A 102 18.68 11.59 6.69
N ARG A 103 19.41 11.68 5.55
CA ARG A 103 19.54 12.91 4.74
C ARG A 103 18.39 13.12 3.76
N LEU A 104 17.53 12.12 3.60
CA LEU A 104 16.42 12.18 2.69
C LEU A 104 15.21 12.90 3.30
N SER A 105 14.44 13.60 2.48
CA SER A 105 13.13 14.11 2.87
C SER A 105 12.14 12.97 3.13
N GLY A 106 11.03 13.25 3.82
CA GLY A 106 10.00 12.24 4.10
C GLY A 106 9.45 11.57 2.83
N GLY A 107 9.20 12.36 1.77
CA GLY A 107 8.76 11.81 0.48
C GLY A 107 9.83 10.96 -0.22
N GLN A 108 11.11 11.34 -0.15
CA GLN A 108 12.21 10.53 -0.66
C GLN A 108 12.36 9.22 0.12
N LYS A 109 12.30 9.27 1.44
CA LYS A 109 12.26 8.08 2.29
C LYS A 109 11.14 7.13 1.88
N GLN A 110 9.93 7.65 1.66
CA GLN A 110 8.80 6.86 1.24
C GLN A 110 9.04 6.18 -0.12
N ARG A 111 9.62 6.89 -1.10
CA ARG A 111 10.00 6.31 -2.38
C ARG A 111 11.03 5.18 -2.22
N VAL A 112 12.03 5.34 -1.36
CA VAL A 112 13.03 4.29 -1.08
C VAL A 112 12.40 3.08 -0.40
N ALA A 113 11.51 3.28 0.58
CA ALA A 113 10.77 2.17 1.20
C ALA A 113 9.95 1.37 0.18
N ILE A 114 9.30 2.05 -0.76
CA ILE A 114 8.56 1.42 -1.86
C ILE A 114 9.54 0.67 -2.80
N ALA A 115 10.71 1.27 -3.12
CA ALA A 115 11.73 0.58 -3.93
C ALA A 115 12.20 -0.72 -3.29
N GLY A 116 12.43 -0.74 -1.97
CA GLY A 116 12.79 -1.95 -1.23
C GLY A 116 11.77 -3.08 -1.39
N ILE A 117 10.48 -2.74 -1.40
CA ILE A 117 9.41 -3.71 -1.64
C ILE A 117 9.34 -4.15 -3.10
N ILE A 118 9.48 -3.22 -4.05
CA ILE A 118 9.49 -3.54 -5.49
C ILE A 118 10.65 -4.49 -5.83
N ALA A 119 11.83 -4.26 -5.27
CA ALA A 119 13.02 -5.09 -5.51
C ALA A 119 12.83 -6.56 -5.10
N LEU A 120 12.00 -6.82 -4.09
CA LEU A 120 11.64 -8.18 -3.65
C LEU A 120 10.75 -8.93 -4.64
N GLN A 121 10.00 -8.22 -5.50
CA GLN A 121 9.01 -8.78 -6.42
C GLN A 121 8.00 -9.69 -5.70
N PRO A 122 7.28 -9.17 -4.70
CA PRO A 122 6.31 -9.96 -3.94
C PRO A 122 5.06 -10.26 -4.78
N LYS A 123 4.25 -11.24 -4.35
CA LYS A 123 2.93 -11.51 -4.97
C LYS A 123 1.86 -10.51 -4.56
N LEU A 124 2.01 -9.91 -3.38
CA LEU A 124 1.08 -8.95 -2.80
C LEU A 124 1.86 -7.77 -2.23
N ILE A 125 1.46 -6.55 -2.58
CA ILE A 125 1.91 -5.33 -1.91
C ILE A 125 0.78 -4.78 -1.04
N ILE A 126 1.09 -4.45 0.19
CA ILE A 126 0.21 -3.73 1.12
C ILE A 126 0.77 -2.34 1.34
N LEU A 127 0.02 -1.31 0.98
CA LEU A 127 0.34 0.09 1.22
C LEU A 127 -0.55 0.62 2.34
N ASP A 128 0.02 0.78 3.54
CA ASP A 128 -0.71 1.32 4.70
C ASP A 128 -0.49 2.82 4.79
N GLU A 129 -1.39 3.60 4.14
CA GLU A 129 -1.30 5.06 3.97
C GLU A 129 0.05 5.53 3.41
N ALA A 130 0.71 4.69 2.63
CA ALA A 130 2.08 4.87 2.19
C ALA A 130 2.29 6.01 1.18
N THR A 131 1.23 6.59 0.64
CA THR A 131 1.29 7.70 -0.32
C THR A 131 1.12 9.08 0.32
N VAL A 132 0.74 9.14 1.61
CA VAL A 132 0.42 10.41 2.32
C VAL A 132 1.62 11.35 2.40
N MET A 133 2.84 10.81 2.52
CA MET A 133 4.08 11.60 2.61
C MET A 133 4.58 12.12 1.25
N LEU A 134 3.94 11.70 0.15
CA LEU A 134 4.29 12.12 -1.21
C LEU A 134 3.50 13.37 -1.61
N ASP A 135 4.15 14.26 -2.36
CA ASP A 135 3.45 15.32 -3.07
C ASP A 135 2.52 14.74 -4.16
N PRO A 136 1.54 15.50 -4.66
CA PRO A 136 0.57 14.97 -5.63
C PRO A 136 1.20 14.38 -6.91
N ILE A 137 2.29 14.97 -7.40
CA ILE A 137 3.01 14.47 -8.58
C ILE A 137 3.69 13.16 -8.26
N GLY A 138 4.44 13.11 -7.15
CA GLY A 138 5.12 11.90 -6.69
C GLY A 138 4.18 10.75 -6.40
N ARG A 139 3.01 11.03 -5.81
CA ARG A 139 1.97 10.02 -5.60
C ARG A 139 1.52 9.41 -6.93
N LYS A 140 1.22 10.25 -7.91
CA LYS A 140 0.79 9.79 -9.24
C LYS A 140 1.86 8.94 -9.93
N GLU A 141 3.13 9.35 -9.88
CA GLU A 141 4.26 8.59 -10.45
C GLU A 141 4.39 7.21 -9.80
N ILE A 142 4.39 7.15 -8.47
CA ILE A 142 4.49 5.89 -7.72
C ILE A 142 3.30 4.97 -8.03
N MET A 143 2.08 5.50 -8.06
CA MET A 143 0.90 4.71 -8.40
C MET A 143 0.93 4.19 -9.83
N GLN A 144 1.45 4.97 -10.79
CA GLN A 144 1.67 4.50 -12.16
C GLN A 144 2.68 3.34 -12.19
N THR A 145 3.82 3.48 -11.50
CA THR A 145 4.84 2.43 -11.40
C THR A 145 4.25 1.13 -10.83
N ILE A 146 3.53 1.21 -9.71
CA ILE A 146 2.90 0.04 -9.08
C ILE A 146 1.85 -0.59 -10.00
N ASN A 147 1.04 0.21 -10.68
CA ASN A 147 0.04 -0.30 -11.63
C ASN A 147 0.67 -0.96 -12.86
N GLU A 148 1.81 -0.49 -13.34
CA GLU A 148 2.57 -1.15 -14.41
C GLU A 148 3.11 -2.51 -13.95
N LEU A 149 3.66 -2.59 -12.73
CA LEU A 149 4.13 -3.84 -12.14
C LEU A 149 2.97 -4.83 -11.95
N ARG A 150 1.81 -4.38 -11.46
CA ARG A 150 0.60 -5.22 -11.37
C ARG A 150 0.26 -5.90 -12.69
N ARG A 151 0.30 -5.14 -13.79
CA ARG A 151 -0.04 -5.66 -15.12
C ARG A 151 0.99 -6.63 -15.67
N LYS A 152 2.28 -6.40 -15.39
CA LYS A 152 3.39 -7.22 -15.90
C LYS A 152 3.58 -8.51 -15.11
N GLU A 153 3.44 -8.47 -13.79
CA GLU A 153 3.87 -9.52 -12.87
C GLU A 153 2.71 -10.22 -12.15
N ASN A 154 1.45 -9.91 -12.55
CA ASN A 154 0.24 -10.43 -11.89
C ASN A 154 0.26 -10.17 -10.37
N LEU A 155 0.74 -9.01 -9.98
CA LEU A 155 0.86 -8.55 -8.59
C LEU A 155 -0.50 -8.11 -8.05
N SER A 156 -0.85 -8.54 -6.84
CA SER A 156 -1.99 -8.01 -6.09
C SER A 156 -1.60 -6.78 -5.28
N LEU A 157 -2.52 -5.82 -5.14
CA LEU A 157 -2.31 -4.60 -4.37
C LEU A 157 -3.44 -4.40 -3.37
N ILE A 158 -3.10 -4.26 -2.10
CA ILE A 158 -4.01 -3.80 -1.05
C ILE A 158 -3.57 -2.40 -0.64
N MET A 159 -4.48 -1.45 -0.75
CA MET A 159 -4.27 -0.07 -0.29
C MET A 159 -5.15 0.19 0.93
N VAL A 160 -4.54 0.66 1.99
CA VAL A 160 -5.22 1.29 3.12
C VAL A 160 -5.11 2.79 2.90
N THR A 161 -6.24 3.45 2.66
CA THR A 161 -6.25 4.86 2.28
C THR A 161 -7.53 5.55 2.71
N HIS A 162 -7.49 6.85 2.78
CA HIS A 162 -8.65 7.73 2.84
C HIS A 162 -8.74 8.63 1.58
N ASP A 163 -7.83 8.45 0.62
CA ASP A 163 -7.82 9.22 -0.63
C ASP A 163 -8.85 8.66 -1.61
N LEU A 164 -9.76 9.51 -2.00
CA LEU A 164 -10.89 9.15 -2.86
C LEU A 164 -10.48 8.86 -4.31
N GLU A 165 -9.37 9.44 -4.79
CA GLU A 165 -8.85 9.15 -6.13
C GLU A 165 -8.29 7.72 -6.20
N GLU A 166 -7.67 7.25 -5.11
CA GLU A 166 -7.20 5.87 -4.99
C GLU A 166 -8.36 4.88 -4.91
N ILE A 167 -9.46 5.26 -4.22
CA ILE A 167 -10.67 4.44 -4.11
C ILE A 167 -11.30 4.20 -5.49
N ILE A 168 -11.42 5.24 -6.31
CA ILE A 168 -12.05 5.16 -7.64
C ILE A 168 -11.28 4.21 -8.57
N GLN A 169 -9.97 4.07 -8.39
CA GLN A 169 -9.12 3.21 -9.21
C GLN A 169 -9.07 1.75 -8.72
N ALA A 170 -9.68 1.43 -7.58
CA ALA A 170 -9.68 0.08 -7.03
C ALA A 170 -10.63 -0.84 -7.81
N ASP A 171 -10.32 -2.14 -7.85
CA ASP A 171 -11.22 -3.16 -8.39
C ASP A 171 -12.31 -3.51 -7.36
N HIS A 172 -11.98 -3.46 -6.07
CA HIS A 172 -12.87 -3.77 -4.95
C HIS A 172 -12.55 -2.89 -3.73
N VAL A 173 -13.55 -2.46 -3.03
CA VAL A 173 -13.44 -1.61 -1.84
C VAL A 173 -14.04 -2.32 -0.64
N ILE A 174 -13.33 -2.31 0.48
CA ILE A 174 -13.81 -2.76 1.78
C ILE A 174 -13.85 -1.55 2.71
N VAL A 175 -15.00 -1.27 3.27
CA VAL A 175 -15.21 -0.19 4.23
C VAL A 175 -15.24 -0.78 5.63
N LEU A 176 -14.33 -0.30 6.49
CA LEU A 176 -14.29 -0.69 7.90
C LEU A 176 -14.85 0.43 8.77
N ASN A 177 -15.67 0.03 9.73
CA ASN A 177 -16.16 0.89 10.80
C ASN A 177 -16.13 0.11 12.13
N GLU A 178 -15.51 0.68 13.16
CA GLU A 178 -15.44 0.10 14.51
C GLU A 178 -14.95 -1.38 14.56
N GLY A 179 -14.01 -1.74 13.67
CA GLY A 179 -13.44 -3.09 13.60
C GLY A 179 -14.25 -4.09 12.78
N GLU A 180 -15.38 -3.69 12.21
CA GLU A 180 -16.25 -4.54 11.40
C GLU A 180 -16.27 -4.11 9.93
N ILE A 181 -16.58 -5.03 9.03
CA ILE A 181 -16.85 -4.71 7.63
C ILE A 181 -18.24 -4.07 7.55
N TRP A 182 -18.27 -2.75 7.35
CA TRP A 182 -19.51 -2.00 7.20
C TRP A 182 -20.14 -2.19 5.82
N ALA A 183 -19.32 -2.20 4.77
CA ALA A 183 -19.74 -2.49 3.39
C ALA A 183 -18.54 -2.98 2.57
N GLN A 184 -18.83 -3.67 1.46
CA GLN A 184 -17.84 -4.04 0.47
C GLN A 184 -18.48 -4.14 -0.92
N GLY A 185 -17.71 -3.85 -1.97
CA GLY A 185 -18.20 -3.90 -3.34
C GLY A 185 -17.32 -3.13 -4.32
N SER A 186 -17.84 -2.85 -5.51
CA SER A 186 -17.15 -1.98 -6.44
C SER A 186 -17.06 -0.53 -5.91
N PRO A 187 -16.08 0.28 -6.38
CA PRO A 187 -16.03 1.70 -6.02
C PRO A 187 -17.36 2.43 -6.24
N GLN A 188 -18.05 2.12 -7.35
CA GLN A 188 -19.33 2.72 -7.69
C GLN A 188 -20.39 2.38 -6.66
N ASP A 189 -20.51 1.09 -6.25
CA ASP A 189 -21.47 0.66 -5.25
C ASP A 189 -21.24 1.38 -3.91
N ILE A 190 -19.99 1.43 -3.46
CA ILE A 190 -19.63 2.08 -2.20
C ILE A 190 -19.93 3.58 -2.25
N LEU A 191 -19.59 4.26 -3.33
CA LEU A 191 -19.80 5.70 -3.48
C LEU A 191 -21.29 6.09 -3.61
N LEU A 192 -22.17 5.15 -3.99
CA LEU A 192 -23.62 5.35 -3.94
C LEU A 192 -24.15 5.54 -2.51
N HIS A 193 -23.48 4.94 -1.50
CA HIS A 193 -23.82 5.11 -0.08
C HIS A 193 -23.42 6.47 0.51
N GLY A 194 -23.17 7.47 -0.30
CA GLY A 194 -22.59 8.76 0.04
C GLY A 194 -22.98 9.38 1.39
N ASN A 195 -24.28 9.48 1.71
CA ASN A 195 -24.71 10.06 2.99
C ASN A 195 -24.31 9.16 4.17
N ALA A 196 -24.49 7.85 4.04
CA ALA A 196 -24.12 6.88 5.08
C ALA A 196 -22.60 6.80 5.29
N LEU A 197 -21.79 7.03 4.24
CA LEU A 197 -20.33 7.18 4.37
C LEU A 197 -19.96 8.42 5.21
N LYS A 198 -20.67 9.55 5.04
CA LYS A 198 -20.46 10.75 5.87
C LYS A 198 -20.83 10.52 7.34
N GLU A 199 -21.87 9.73 7.62
CA GLU A 199 -22.27 9.39 8.99
C GLU A 199 -21.20 8.59 9.74
N ILE A 200 -20.41 7.77 9.02
CA ILE A 200 -19.26 7.03 9.58
C ILE A 200 -17.93 7.79 9.45
N GLY A 201 -17.95 9.10 9.15
CA GLY A 201 -16.77 9.96 9.12
C GLY A 201 -15.91 9.83 7.87
N LEU A 202 -16.47 9.35 6.76
CA LEU A 202 -15.78 9.29 5.46
C LEU A 202 -16.32 10.39 4.53
N ASP A 203 -15.41 11.16 3.93
CA ASP A 203 -15.76 12.13 2.91
C ASP A 203 -16.18 11.47 1.59
N ILE A 204 -16.85 12.23 0.73
CA ILE A 204 -17.22 11.81 -0.62
C ILE A 204 -16.53 12.74 -1.61
N PRO A 205 -16.06 12.22 -2.77
CA PRO A 205 -15.52 13.07 -3.83
C PRO A 205 -16.47 14.21 -4.18
N PHE A 206 -15.94 15.43 -4.25
CA PHE A 206 -16.73 16.60 -4.66
C PHE A 206 -17.44 16.38 -5.99
N THR A 207 -16.81 15.69 -6.93
CA THR A 207 -17.38 15.33 -8.23
C THR A 207 -18.66 14.49 -8.11
N ILE A 208 -18.70 13.54 -7.17
CA ILE A 208 -19.89 12.71 -6.91
C ILE A 208 -20.96 13.51 -6.19
N GLU A 209 -20.58 14.35 -5.23
CA GLU A 209 -21.53 15.25 -4.57
C GLU A 209 -22.15 16.24 -5.56
N LEU A 210 -21.31 16.80 -6.45
CA LEU A 210 -21.78 17.68 -7.52
C LEU A 210 -22.72 16.96 -8.47
N ALA A 211 -22.38 15.75 -8.94
CA ALA A 211 -23.24 14.95 -9.81
C ALA A 211 -24.60 14.65 -9.16
N LYS A 212 -24.63 14.28 -7.87
CA LYS A 212 -25.87 14.07 -7.12
C LYS A 212 -26.72 15.35 -7.03
N ARG A 213 -26.09 16.49 -6.78
CA ARG A 213 -26.79 17.81 -6.71
C ARG A 213 -27.31 18.24 -8.08
N LEU A 214 -26.59 17.98 -9.16
CA LEU A 214 -27.06 18.28 -10.52
C LEU A 214 -28.23 17.38 -10.92
N ALA A 215 -28.13 16.06 -10.67
CA ALA A 215 -29.22 15.12 -10.91
C ALA A 215 -30.51 15.48 -10.13
N SER A 216 -30.36 15.95 -8.89
CA SER A 216 -31.53 16.40 -8.07
C SER A 216 -32.19 17.66 -8.58
N LYS A 217 -31.55 18.40 -9.51
CA LYS A 217 -32.05 19.64 -10.11
C LYS A 217 -32.47 19.49 -11.58
N ASP A 218 -32.57 18.24 -12.09
CA ASP A 218 -32.84 17.93 -13.50
C ASP A 218 -31.88 18.63 -14.50
N ILE A 219 -30.65 18.93 -14.07
CA ILE A 219 -29.58 19.45 -14.92
C ILE A 219 -28.70 18.25 -15.33
N GLN A 220 -28.81 17.88 -16.61
CA GLN A 220 -27.94 16.88 -17.26
C GLN A 220 -26.61 17.49 -17.68
#